data_8493352f02f6314f0e1e7328fe6e438c
#
_entry.id   8493352f02f6314f0e1e7328fe6e438c
#
_cell.length_a   1.000
_cell.length_b   1.000
_cell.length_c   1.000
_cell.angle_alpha   90.00
_cell.angle_beta   90.00
_cell.angle_gamma   90.00
#
_symmetry.space_group_name_H-M   'P 1'
#
loop_
_entity.id
_entity.type
_entity.pdbx_description
1 polymer ?
#
loop_
_entity_poly.entity_id
_entity_poly.type
_entity_poly.pdbx_seq_one_letter_code
_entity_poly.pdbx_strand_id
1 'polypeptide(L)'
;MRILCYGDSNTYGYDGTDPFGGRLPEQVRWPEILSRSLGCDCLSCGLNGRRVPRYPRSIEADLRLLSRALSGDLIIVMLGTNDLLCGAEAEDTAAHMRSFLEKLKSAKPGCTLLLAAPPAVSIEGEDFSPAFSELAEAYEALAQALDIFFVDTTHWLIPTVGDGVHFSERGHRLFALKMGQTVRMLLD
;
A
#
# COMPACT_ATOMS: atom_id res chain seq x y z
N MET A 1 7.70 18.57 -1.96
CA MET A 1 7.57 17.11 -1.99
C MET A 1 6.09 16.78 -1.94
N ARG A 2 5.64 15.86 -2.76
CA ARG A 2 4.30 15.24 -2.70
C ARG A 2 4.46 13.77 -2.36
N ILE A 3 3.37 13.13 -1.94
CA ILE A 3 3.33 11.70 -1.65
C ILE A 3 2.30 11.07 -2.58
N LEU A 4 2.69 10.04 -3.33
CA LEU A 4 1.75 9.22 -4.10
C LEU A 4 1.51 7.92 -3.33
N CYS A 5 0.27 7.68 -2.92
CA CYS A 5 -0.14 6.48 -2.20
C CYS A 5 -0.73 5.48 -3.20
N TYR A 6 0.09 4.54 -3.68
CA TYR A 6 -0.31 3.52 -4.63
C TYR A 6 -0.64 2.22 -3.90
N GLY A 7 -1.86 1.71 -4.10
CA GLY A 7 -2.36 0.54 -3.37
C GLY A 7 -3.70 0.03 -3.88
N ASP A 8 -4.34 -0.78 -3.07
CA ASP A 8 -5.62 -1.44 -3.31
C ASP A 8 -6.84 -0.67 -2.75
N SER A 9 -7.89 -1.40 -2.36
CA SER A 9 -9.11 -0.85 -1.78
C SER A 9 -8.89 -0.11 -0.47
N ASN A 10 -7.94 -0.54 0.36
CA ASN A 10 -7.60 0.15 1.61
C ASN A 10 -6.92 1.52 1.34
N THR A 11 -6.19 1.65 0.25
CA THR A 11 -5.67 2.95 -0.20
C THR A 11 -6.73 3.79 -0.90
N TYR A 12 -7.64 3.16 -1.66
CA TYR A 12 -8.77 3.82 -2.27
C TYR A 12 -9.72 4.41 -1.23
N GLY A 13 -9.86 3.74 -0.08
CA GLY A 13 -10.83 4.06 0.97
C GLY A 13 -12.20 3.46 0.66
N TYR A 14 -12.21 2.18 0.28
CA TYR A 14 -13.46 1.44 0.07
C TYR A 14 -14.24 1.35 1.36
N ASP A 15 -15.55 1.62 1.28
CA ASP A 15 -16.47 1.46 2.39
C ASP A 15 -17.06 0.05 2.39
N GLY A 16 -16.44 -0.84 3.15
CA GLY A 16 -16.92 -2.23 3.30
C GLY A 16 -18.24 -2.36 4.07
N THR A 17 -18.80 -1.27 4.59
CA THR A 17 -20.14 -1.26 5.22
C THR A 17 -21.24 -0.83 4.27
N ASP A 18 -20.90 -0.23 3.13
CA ASP A 18 -21.85 0.15 2.10
C ASP A 18 -22.17 -1.06 1.20
N PRO A 19 -23.43 -1.55 1.21
CA PRO A 19 -23.84 -2.71 0.40
C PRO A 19 -23.72 -2.46 -1.12
N PHE A 20 -23.58 -1.20 -1.55
CA PHE A 20 -23.41 -0.82 -2.95
C PHE A 20 -21.95 -0.53 -3.32
N GLY A 21 -21.02 -0.72 -2.38
CA GLY A 21 -19.58 -0.60 -2.65
C GLY A 21 -19.10 0.85 -2.75
N GLY A 22 -19.52 1.70 -1.84
CA GLY A 22 -19.16 3.10 -1.79
C GLY A 22 -17.67 3.38 -1.49
N ARG A 23 -17.36 4.66 -1.43
CA ARG A 23 -16.05 5.17 -1.00
C ARG A 23 -16.25 6.02 0.24
N LEU A 24 -15.43 5.77 1.27
CA LEU A 24 -15.45 6.57 2.49
C LEU A 24 -15.26 8.08 2.18
N PRO A 25 -15.82 8.97 3.00
CA PRO A 25 -15.59 10.40 2.88
C PRO A 25 -14.10 10.75 2.91
N GLU A 26 -13.72 11.78 2.18
CA GLU A 26 -12.31 12.19 2.03
C GLU A 26 -11.61 12.44 3.37
N GLN A 27 -12.32 13.00 4.35
CA GLN A 27 -11.73 13.34 5.65
C GLN A 27 -11.33 12.15 6.50
N VAL A 28 -11.79 10.93 6.17
CA VAL A 28 -11.49 9.71 6.95
C VAL A 28 -10.53 8.75 6.26
N ARG A 29 -10.24 8.93 4.97
CA ARG A 29 -9.31 8.08 4.22
C ARG A 29 -7.86 8.38 4.61
N TRP A 30 -7.03 7.34 4.77
CA TRP A 30 -5.67 7.47 5.29
C TRP A 30 -4.74 8.36 4.43
N PRO A 31 -4.80 8.38 3.07
CA PRO A 31 -3.94 9.27 2.31
C PRO A 31 -4.24 10.75 2.57
N GLU A 32 -5.52 11.09 2.66
CA GLU A 32 -5.98 12.45 2.89
C GLU A 32 -5.76 12.89 4.36
N ILE A 33 -5.83 11.96 5.33
CA ILE A 33 -5.42 12.23 6.71
C ILE A 33 -3.91 12.47 6.77
N LEU A 34 -3.12 11.64 6.07
CA LEU A 34 -1.67 11.78 5.97
C LEU A 34 -1.28 13.15 5.39
N SER A 35 -1.95 13.56 4.30
CA SER A 35 -1.78 14.87 3.68
C SER A 35 -1.92 16.01 4.70
N ARG A 36 -3.03 16.01 5.44
CA ARG A 36 -3.28 17.03 6.47
C ARG A 36 -2.26 16.99 7.60
N SER A 37 -1.85 15.79 8.04
CA SER A 37 -0.93 15.64 9.17
C SER A 37 0.52 16.02 8.85
N LEU A 38 0.92 15.90 7.60
CA LEU A 38 2.27 16.25 7.12
C LEU A 38 2.33 17.64 6.47
N GLY A 39 1.19 18.27 6.19
CA GLY A 39 1.14 19.55 5.50
C GLY A 39 1.66 19.49 4.06
N CYS A 40 1.50 18.34 3.39
CA CYS A 40 1.93 18.15 2.01
C CYS A 40 0.84 17.44 1.19
N ASP A 41 0.90 17.55 -0.13
CA ASP A 41 -0.06 16.89 -1.01
C ASP A 41 0.16 15.37 -1.00
N CYS A 42 -0.89 14.61 -0.66
CA CYS A 42 -0.93 13.17 -0.84
C CYS A 42 -1.96 12.81 -1.93
N LEU A 43 -1.51 12.13 -2.97
CA LEU A 43 -2.37 11.67 -4.06
C LEU A 43 -2.72 10.20 -3.85
N SER A 44 -4.00 9.93 -3.59
CA SER A 44 -4.50 8.56 -3.53
C SER A 44 -4.58 7.95 -4.93
N CYS A 45 -3.76 6.95 -5.18
CA CYS A 45 -3.74 6.11 -6.39
C CYS A 45 -4.25 4.70 -6.08
N GLY A 46 -5.18 4.56 -5.13
CA GLY A 46 -5.83 3.30 -4.76
C GLY A 46 -6.82 2.82 -5.82
N LEU A 47 -6.96 1.50 -5.94
CA LEU A 47 -7.94 0.85 -6.82
C LEU A 47 -8.46 -0.43 -6.18
N ASN A 48 -9.80 -0.58 -6.10
CA ASN A 48 -10.41 -1.77 -5.52
C ASN A 48 -9.95 -3.05 -6.22
N GLY A 49 -9.60 -4.07 -5.43
CA GLY A 49 -9.16 -5.37 -5.93
C GLY A 49 -7.79 -5.37 -6.63
N ARG A 50 -7.03 -4.26 -6.57
CA ARG A 50 -5.71 -4.23 -7.22
C ARG A 50 -4.79 -5.27 -6.60
N ARG A 51 -4.20 -6.08 -7.47
CA ARG A 51 -3.07 -6.97 -7.18
C ARG A 51 -1.76 -6.36 -7.64
N VAL A 52 -0.67 -6.97 -7.23
CA VAL A 52 0.65 -6.65 -7.76
C VAL A 52 0.66 -6.84 -9.28
N PRO A 53 1.09 -5.85 -10.08
CA PRO A 53 1.08 -5.96 -11.54
C PRO A 53 1.99 -7.10 -12.02
N ARG A 54 1.41 -8.05 -12.77
CA ARG A 54 2.10 -9.28 -13.22
C ARG A 54 2.53 -9.24 -14.68
N TYR A 55 1.77 -8.52 -15.50
CA TYR A 55 1.95 -8.52 -16.95
C TYR A 55 2.50 -7.19 -17.45
N PRO A 56 3.27 -7.17 -18.55
CA PRO A 56 3.83 -5.93 -19.09
C PRO A 56 2.81 -4.81 -19.26
N ARG A 57 1.62 -5.14 -19.79
CA ARG A 57 0.54 -4.14 -20.00
C ARG A 57 0.00 -3.56 -18.69
N SER A 58 -0.15 -4.38 -17.63
CA SER A 58 -0.59 -3.89 -16.33
C SER A 58 0.48 -3.02 -15.69
N ILE A 59 1.74 -3.43 -15.76
CA ILE A 59 2.87 -2.63 -15.27
C ILE A 59 2.92 -1.27 -15.99
N GLU A 60 2.81 -1.24 -17.32
CA GLU A 60 2.81 0.01 -18.08
C GLU A 60 1.62 0.93 -17.72
N ALA A 61 0.44 0.36 -17.49
CA ALA A 61 -0.74 1.12 -17.08
C ALA A 61 -0.52 1.79 -15.71
N ASP A 62 0.04 1.05 -14.75
CA ASP A 62 0.32 1.56 -13.41
C ASP A 62 1.49 2.56 -13.41
N LEU A 63 2.52 2.35 -14.22
CA LEU A 63 3.58 3.34 -14.42
C LEU A 63 3.03 4.65 -15.01
N ARG A 64 2.06 4.58 -15.94
CA ARG A 64 1.38 5.79 -16.44
C ARG A 64 0.60 6.50 -15.35
N LEU A 65 -0.08 5.78 -14.46
CA LEU A 65 -0.76 6.38 -13.30
C LEU A 65 0.25 7.10 -12.40
N LEU A 66 1.40 6.48 -12.15
CA LEU A 66 2.48 7.04 -11.33
C LEU A 66 3.36 8.05 -12.07
N SER A 67 3.10 8.31 -13.37
CA SER A 67 3.83 9.32 -14.15
C SER A 67 3.69 10.74 -13.57
N ARG A 68 2.67 10.98 -12.74
CA ARG A 68 2.43 12.24 -12.03
C ARG A 68 3.49 12.56 -10.96
N ALA A 69 4.24 11.54 -10.48
CA ALA A 69 5.35 11.75 -9.56
C ALA A 69 6.47 12.54 -10.23
N LEU A 70 6.99 13.54 -9.53
CA LEU A 70 8.13 14.36 -9.95
C LEU A 70 9.37 14.00 -9.12
N SER A 71 10.53 14.39 -9.58
CA SER A 71 11.76 14.27 -8.80
C SER A 71 11.58 14.92 -7.41
N GLY A 72 12.02 14.22 -6.36
CA GLY A 72 11.84 14.61 -4.97
C GLY A 72 10.49 14.24 -4.33
N ASP A 73 9.58 13.59 -5.08
CA ASP A 73 8.35 13.04 -4.51
C ASP A 73 8.61 11.67 -3.86
N LEU A 74 7.76 11.30 -2.88
CA LEU A 74 7.71 9.98 -2.27
C LEU A 74 6.60 9.15 -2.92
N ILE A 75 6.88 7.90 -3.28
CA ILE A 75 5.88 6.93 -3.73
C ILE A 75 5.79 5.82 -2.68
N ILE A 76 4.65 5.71 -2.01
CA ILE A 76 4.32 4.61 -1.10
C ILE A 76 3.60 3.54 -1.90
N VAL A 77 4.14 2.33 -1.92
CA VAL A 77 3.56 1.16 -2.59
C VAL A 77 3.09 0.18 -1.53
N MET A 78 1.78 -0.09 -1.47
CA MET A 78 1.18 -1.06 -0.54
C MET A 78 0.20 -1.96 -1.30
N LEU A 79 0.65 -3.15 -1.66
CA LEU A 79 -0.09 -4.20 -2.35
C LEU A 79 0.33 -5.58 -1.81
N GLY A 80 -0.46 -6.59 -2.14
CA GLY A 80 -0.23 -7.99 -1.76
C GLY A 80 -1.44 -8.62 -1.09
N THR A 81 -2.31 -7.83 -0.43
CA THR A 81 -3.53 -8.33 0.22
C THR A 81 -4.37 -9.16 -0.74
N ASN A 82 -4.72 -8.61 -1.90
CA ASN A 82 -5.56 -9.31 -2.88
C ASN A 82 -4.84 -10.49 -3.56
N ASP A 83 -3.52 -10.49 -3.58
CA ASP A 83 -2.73 -11.61 -4.10
C ASP A 83 -2.84 -12.79 -3.16
N LEU A 84 -2.56 -12.60 -1.86
CA LEU A 84 -2.64 -13.64 -0.83
C LEU A 84 -4.07 -14.16 -0.68
N LEU A 85 -5.07 -13.29 -0.59
CA LEU A 85 -6.48 -13.68 -0.49
C LEU A 85 -6.99 -14.44 -1.73
N CYS A 86 -6.32 -14.33 -2.85
CA CYS A 86 -6.60 -15.12 -4.04
C CYS A 86 -5.70 -16.36 -4.17
N GLY A 87 -5.02 -16.77 -3.09
CA GLY A 87 -4.24 -17.99 -3.03
C GLY A 87 -2.85 -17.90 -3.70
N ALA A 88 -2.32 -16.69 -3.89
CA ALA A 88 -0.94 -16.56 -4.35
C ALA A 88 0.03 -16.76 -3.17
N GLU A 89 1.16 -17.40 -3.43
CA GLU A 89 2.23 -17.53 -2.46
C GLU A 89 2.96 -16.18 -2.27
N ALA A 90 3.53 -16.00 -1.08
CA ALA A 90 4.26 -14.78 -0.73
C ALA A 90 5.46 -14.54 -1.67
N GLU A 91 6.21 -15.59 -1.98
CA GLU A 91 7.39 -15.55 -2.86
C GLU A 91 7.02 -15.13 -4.29
N ASP A 92 5.95 -15.71 -4.86
CA ASP A 92 5.46 -15.33 -6.19
C ASP A 92 5.00 -13.87 -6.24
N THR A 93 4.29 -13.45 -5.19
CA THR A 93 3.84 -12.06 -5.04
C THR A 93 5.02 -11.09 -4.97
N ALA A 94 6.06 -11.43 -4.21
CA ALA A 94 7.29 -10.64 -4.10
C ALA A 94 8.08 -10.63 -5.42
N ALA A 95 8.11 -11.71 -6.19
CA ALA A 95 8.75 -11.74 -7.51
C ALA A 95 8.06 -10.80 -8.52
N HIS A 96 6.73 -10.75 -8.49
CA HIS A 96 5.97 -9.79 -9.30
C HIS A 96 6.20 -8.34 -8.83
N MET A 97 6.24 -8.10 -7.52
CA MET A 97 6.55 -6.80 -6.92
C MET A 97 7.95 -6.33 -7.33
N ARG A 98 8.96 -7.22 -7.33
CA ARG A 98 10.31 -6.91 -7.83
C ARG A 98 10.26 -6.37 -9.25
N SER A 99 9.59 -7.10 -10.16
CA SER A 99 9.49 -6.71 -11.57
C SER A 99 8.83 -5.35 -11.76
N PHE A 100 7.83 -5.03 -10.94
CA PHE A 100 7.17 -3.73 -10.94
C PHE A 100 8.07 -2.62 -10.39
N LEU A 101 8.70 -2.83 -9.23
CA LEU A 101 9.53 -1.82 -8.57
C LEU A 101 10.80 -1.50 -9.36
N GLU A 102 11.45 -2.48 -10.00
CA GLU A 102 12.59 -2.25 -10.88
C GLU A 102 12.23 -1.29 -12.03
N LYS A 103 11.08 -1.52 -12.67
CA LYS A 103 10.58 -0.64 -13.72
C LYS A 103 10.16 0.73 -13.20
N LEU A 104 9.54 0.78 -12.01
CA LEU A 104 9.17 2.04 -11.37
C LEU A 104 10.41 2.86 -11.01
N LYS A 105 11.41 2.23 -10.40
CA LYS A 105 12.69 2.88 -10.04
C LYS A 105 13.41 3.42 -11.29
N SER A 106 13.42 2.64 -12.37
CA SER A 106 13.98 3.08 -13.66
C SER A 106 13.20 4.24 -14.30
N ALA A 107 11.88 4.22 -14.20
CA ALA A 107 11.02 5.26 -14.77
C ALA A 107 10.99 6.55 -13.92
N LYS A 108 11.34 6.46 -12.64
CA LYS A 108 11.26 7.54 -11.64
C LYS A 108 12.55 7.65 -10.79
N PRO A 109 13.73 7.86 -11.41
CA PRO A 109 15.02 7.79 -10.69
C PRO A 109 15.19 8.90 -9.64
N GLY A 110 14.39 9.96 -9.70
CA GLY A 110 14.45 11.05 -8.70
C GLY A 110 13.40 10.95 -7.59
N CYS A 111 12.58 9.88 -7.56
CA CYS A 111 11.58 9.66 -6.53
C CYS A 111 12.13 8.77 -5.42
N THR A 112 11.72 9.03 -4.18
CA THR A 112 11.91 8.11 -3.07
C THR A 112 10.83 7.02 -3.13
N LEU A 113 11.21 5.76 -2.97
CA LEU A 113 10.27 4.63 -2.93
C LEU A 113 10.20 4.07 -1.51
N LEU A 114 8.97 3.87 -1.01
CA LEU A 114 8.68 3.17 0.23
C LEU A 114 7.76 1.99 -0.08
N LEU A 115 8.28 0.77 0.09
CA LEU A 115 7.49 -0.46 0.02
C LEU A 115 6.90 -0.73 1.40
N ALA A 116 5.57 -0.84 1.49
CA ALA A 116 4.87 -1.22 2.70
C ALA A 116 4.28 -2.63 2.55
N ALA A 117 4.66 -3.55 3.41
CA ALA A 117 3.92 -4.81 3.57
C ALA A 117 2.53 -4.48 4.14
N PRO A 118 1.43 -4.97 3.55
CA PRO A 118 0.09 -4.61 4.00
C PRO A 118 -0.21 -5.20 5.39
N PRO A 119 -1.10 -4.57 6.19
CA PRO A 119 -1.53 -5.13 7.47
C PRO A 119 -2.15 -6.51 7.30
N ALA A 120 -1.87 -7.41 8.24
CA ALA A 120 -2.47 -8.73 8.26
C ALA A 120 -4.00 -8.64 8.44
N VAL A 121 -4.71 -9.58 7.83
CA VAL A 121 -6.18 -9.66 7.86
C VAL A 121 -6.63 -10.97 8.50
N SER A 122 -7.89 -10.98 8.99
CA SER A 122 -8.57 -12.17 9.50
C SER A 122 -9.99 -12.17 8.98
N ILE A 123 -10.38 -13.20 8.25
CA ILE A 123 -11.68 -13.31 7.57
C ILE A 123 -12.44 -14.48 8.18
N GLU A 124 -13.66 -14.24 8.69
CA GLU A 124 -14.54 -15.28 9.24
C GLU A 124 -13.88 -16.19 10.28
N GLY A 125 -12.89 -15.65 11.02
CA GLY A 125 -12.11 -16.38 12.03
C GLY A 125 -10.90 -17.15 11.47
N GLU A 126 -10.68 -17.16 10.18
CA GLU A 126 -9.45 -17.63 9.56
C GLU A 126 -8.36 -16.56 9.66
N ASP A 127 -7.20 -16.95 10.21
CA ASP A 127 -6.04 -16.08 10.41
C ASP A 127 -5.07 -16.20 9.25
N PHE A 128 -4.94 -15.12 8.48
CA PHE A 128 -3.98 -15.02 7.38
C PHE A 128 -2.62 -14.43 7.79
N SER A 129 -2.43 -14.11 9.08
CA SER A 129 -1.18 -13.50 9.56
C SER A 129 0.10 -14.23 9.14
N PRO A 130 0.16 -15.59 9.10
CA PRO A 130 1.36 -16.28 8.63
C PRO A 130 1.75 -15.89 7.20
N ALA A 131 0.80 -15.91 6.25
CA ALA A 131 1.08 -15.55 4.86
C ALA A 131 1.49 -14.07 4.71
N PHE A 132 0.90 -13.17 5.52
CA PHE A 132 1.28 -11.76 5.53
C PHE A 132 2.68 -11.56 6.12
N SER A 133 3.08 -12.35 7.14
CA SER A 133 4.42 -12.30 7.70
C SER A 133 5.47 -12.79 6.70
N GLU A 134 5.20 -13.89 5.99
CA GLU A 134 6.06 -14.39 4.91
C GLU A 134 6.21 -13.34 3.79
N LEU A 135 5.12 -12.66 3.41
CA LEU A 135 5.18 -11.58 2.43
C LEU A 135 6.01 -10.39 2.93
N ALA A 136 5.90 -10.03 4.21
CA ALA A 136 6.67 -8.94 4.79
C ALA A 136 8.17 -9.26 4.77
N GLU A 137 8.57 -10.48 5.14
CA GLU A 137 9.96 -10.93 5.07
C GLU A 137 10.51 -10.88 3.62
N ALA A 138 9.72 -11.37 2.66
CA ALA A 138 10.09 -11.30 1.24
C ALA A 138 10.19 -9.86 0.72
N TYR A 139 9.30 -8.96 1.17
CA TYR A 139 9.34 -7.55 0.81
C TYR A 139 10.50 -6.80 1.45
N GLU A 140 10.87 -7.13 2.68
CA GLU A 140 12.05 -6.55 3.34
C GLU A 140 13.33 -6.92 2.57
N ALA A 141 13.51 -8.20 2.25
CA ALA A 141 14.64 -8.66 1.44
C ALA A 141 14.67 -8.01 0.04
N LEU A 142 13.48 -7.84 -0.57
CA LEU A 142 13.33 -7.14 -1.85
C LEU A 142 13.73 -5.67 -1.75
N ALA A 143 13.27 -4.97 -0.73
CA ALA A 143 13.58 -3.55 -0.51
C ALA A 143 15.08 -3.33 -0.29
N GLN A 144 15.73 -4.19 0.50
CA GLN A 144 17.18 -4.18 0.68
C GLN A 144 17.92 -4.39 -0.65
N ALA A 145 17.50 -5.39 -1.45
CA ALA A 145 18.11 -5.68 -2.75
C ALA A 145 17.95 -4.55 -3.78
N LEU A 146 16.87 -3.77 -3.68
CA LEU A 146 16.61 -2.65 -4.58
C LEU A 146 17.09 -1.30 -4.03
N ASP A 147 17.64 -1.27 -2.81
CA ASP A 147 18.01 -0.03 -2.13
C ASP A 147 16.84 0.98 -2.14
N ILE A 148 15.73 0.57 -1.54
CA ILE A 148 14.52 1.37 -1.30
C ILE A 148 14.08 1.23 0.15
N PHE A 149 13.27 2.15 0.63
CA PHE A 149 12.75 2.08 1.99
C PHE A 149 11.68 1.00 2.13
N PHE A 150 11.59 0.42 3.33
CA PHE A 150 10.63 -0.60 3.69
C PHE A 150 9.93 -0.26 5.01
N VAL A 151 8.66 -0.63 5.13
CA VAL A 151 7.92 -0.65 6.39
C VAL A 151 7.05 -1.89 6.48
N ASP A 152 7.23 -2.64 7.56
CA ASP A 152 6.32 -3.72 7.93
C ASP A 152 5.12 -3.16 8.69
N THR A 153 3.93 -3.30 8.09
CA THR A 153 2.67 -2.89 8.72
C THR A 153 1.82 -4.08 9.19
N THR A 154 2.28 -5.32 9.03
CA THR A 154 1.55 -6.54 9.37
C THR A 154 1.07 -6.56 10.82
N HIS A 155 1.92 -6.08 11.72
CA HIS A 155 1.65 -6.04 13.17
C HIS A 155 1.03 -4.72 13.67
N TRP A 156 0.54 -3.88 12.78
CA TRP A 156 -0.02 -2.60 13.21
C TRP A 156 -1.40 -2.71 13.85
N LEU A 157 -2.05 -3.86 13.79
CA LEU A 157 -3.38 -4.15 14.36
C LEU A 157 -4.41 -3.10 13.91
N ILE A 158 -4.50 -2.91 12.60
CA ILE A 158 -5.39 -1.91 12.01
C ILE A 158 -6.85 -2.38 12.12
N PRO A 159 -7.74 -1.61 12.77
CA PRO A 159 -9.15 -1.98 12.85
C PRO A 159 -9.82 -2.03 11.49
N THR A 160 -10.43 -3.17 11.19
CA THR A 160 -11.22 -3.43 9.99
C THR A 160 -12.73 -3.33 10.26
N VAL A 161 -13.54 -3.32 9.21
CA VAL A 161 -14.97 -3.53 9.28
C VAL A 161 -15.27 -5.04 9.40
N GLY A 162 -16.55 -5.42 9.40
CA GLY A 162 -16.97 -6.80 9.65
C GLY A 162 -16.47 -7.86 8.65
N ASP A 163 -15.94 -7.45 7.49
CA ASP A 163 -15.34 -8.36 6.50
C ASP A 163 -13.88 -8.78 6.85
N GLY A 164 -13.28 -8.16 7.86
CA GLY A 164 -11.92 -8.48 8.32
C GLY A 164 -10.79 -7.98 7.43
N VAL A 165 -11.08 -7.30 6.31
CA VAL A 165 -10.12 -6.86 5.29
C VAL A 165 -10.04 -5.34 5.17
N HIS A 166 -11.21 -4.70 5.01
CA HIS A 166 -11.25 -3.26 4.75
C HIS A 166 -11.15 -2.45 6.03
N PHE A 167 -10.33 -1.41 5.99
CA PHE A 167 -10.14 -0.53 7.14
C PHE A 167 -11.43 0.16 7.52
N SER A 168 -11.79 0.11 8.82
CA SER A 168 -12.80 0.99 9.36
C SER A 168 -12.31 2.45 9.37
N GLU A 169 -13.18 3.43 9.63
CA GLU A 169 -12.74 4.82 9.82
C GLU A 169 -11.64 4.94 10.88
N ARG A 170 -11.76 4.18 11.99
CA ARG A 170 -10.72 4.12 13.03
C ARG A 170 -9.43 3.51 12.49
N GLY A 171 -9.54 2.48 11.64
CA GLY A 171 -8.41 1.84 10.96
C GLY A 171 -7.66 2.83 10.08
N HIS A 172 -8.37 3.58 9.25
CA HIS A 172 -7.78 4.62 8.42
C HIS A 172 -7.03 5.69 9.24
N ARG A 173 -7.62 6.14 10.35
CA ARG A 173 -6.95 7.12 11.25
C ARG A 173 -5.69 6.56 11.88
N LEU A 174 -5.74 5.32 12.38
CA LEU A 174 -4.58 4.67 13.00
C LEU A 174 -3.48 4.42 11.98
N PHE A 175 -3.83 3.92 10.79
CA PHE A 175 -2.87 3.69 9.72
C PHE A 175 -2.18 4.99 9.29
N ALA A 176 -2.96 6.06 9.08
CA ALA A 176 -2.41 7.37 8.73
C ALA A 176 -1.45 7.91 9.80
N LEU A 177 -1.78 7.73 11.09
CA LEU A 177 -0.91 8.15 12.19
C LEU A 177 0.43 7.43 12.16
N LYS A 178 0.41 6.08 12.07
CA LYS A 178 1.62 5.26 12.04
C LYS A 178 2.45 5.52 10.77
N MET A 179 1.80 5.57 9.61
CA MET A 179 2.47 5.89 8.34
C MET A 179 3.08 7.30 8.36
N GLY A 180 2.40 8.26 8.98
CA GLY A 180 2.93 9.62 9.15
C GLY A 180 4.18 9.67 10.03
N GLN A 181 4.26 8.84 11.07
CA GLN A 181 5.48 8.67 11.87
C GLN A 181 6.62 8.08 11.04
N THR A 182 6.34 7.02 10.27
CA THR A 182 7.30 6.40 9.35
C THR A 182 7.84 7.41 8.35
N VAL A 183 6.95 8.16 7.67
CA VAL A 183 7.37 9.15 6.66
C VAL A 183 8.23 10.25 7.27
N ARG A 184 7.92 10.75 8.47
CA ARG A 184 8.77 11.75 9.14
C ARG A 184 10.18 11.20 9.40
N MET A 185 10.30 9.97 9.93
CA MET A 185 11.61 9.35 10.17
C MET A 185 12.43 9.11 8.90
N LEU A 186 11.78 9.00 7.73
CA LEU A 186 12.46 8.84 6.44
C LEU A 186 12.96 10.17 5.86
N LEU A 187 12.39 11.29 6.30
CA LEU A 187 12.67 12.62 5.76
C LEU A 187 13.61 13.46 6.64
N ASP A 188 13.80 13.03 7.90
CA ASP A 188 14.77 13.61 8.84
C ASP A 188 16.18 13.05 8.61
#